data_f46b24ea05658d2b5d03c71456f0b7a3
#
_entry.id   f46b24ea05658d2b5d03c71456f0b7a3
#
_cell.length_a   1.000
_cell.length_b   1.000
_cell.length_c   1.000
_cell.angle_alpha   90.00
_cell.angle_beta   90.00
_cell.angle_gamma   90.00
#
_symmetry.space_group_name_H-M   'P 1'
#
loop_
_entity.id
_entity.type
_entity.pdbx_description
1 polymer ?
#
loop_
_entity_poly.entity_id
_entity_poly.type
_entity_poly.pdbx_seq_one_letter_code
_entity_poly.pdbx_strand_id
1 'polypeptide(L)'
;MKLPQHAQAIIIGGGVGGASIAYHLTQMGWKDIVVIERHELTSGSTFHSAGLVGQLRTSSSLTKMMRYSTDLYRRLKNETGVDPGWNEVGSLRIASSDAR
;
A
#
# COMPACT_ATOMS: atom_id res chain seq x y z
N MET A 1 27.94 1.38 5.20
CA MET A 1 26.99 0.47 4.52
C MET A 1 27.53 0.11 3.14
N LYS A 2 27.53 -1.15 2.82
CA LYS A 2 28.00 -1.61 1.51
C LYS A 2 26.78 -1.79 0.60
N LEU A 3 26.74 -1.00 -0.48
CA LEU A 3 25.65 -1.13 -1.45
C LEU A 3 25.88 -2.36 -2.35
N PRO A 4 24.82 -3.08 -2.72
CA PRO A 4 24.96 -4.18 -3.68
C PRO A 4 25.38 -3.64 -5.05
N GLN A 5 26.20 -4.43 -5.76
CA GLN A 5 26.65 -4.07 -7.09
C GLN A 5 25.62 -4.35 -8.18
N HIS A 6 24.67 -5.23 -7.90
CA HIS A 6 23.62 -5.63 -8.82
C HIS A 6 22.30 -5.73 -8.09
N ALA A 7 21.21 -5.41 -8.76
CA ALA A 7 19.86 -5.57 -8.26
C ALA A 7 18.94 -5.94 -9.42
N GLN A 8 17.96 -6.77 -9.13
CA GLN A 8 16.92 -7.12 -10.11
C GLN A 8 15.96 -5.96 -10.32
N ALA A 9 15.67 -5.23 -9.25
CA ALA A 9 14.89 -4.00 -9.30
C ALA A 9 15.37 -3.01 -8.24
N ILE A 10 15.32 -1.73 -8.59
CA ILE A 10 15.63 -0.63 -7.67
C ILE A 10 14.37 0.22 -7.55
N ILE A 11 13.94 0.46 -6.32
CA ILE A 11 12.78 1.28 -6.01
C ILE A 11 13.27 2.53 -5.32
N ILE A 12 12.97 3.68 -5.89
CA ILE A 12 13.34 4.98 -5.34
C ILE A 12 12.14 5.54 -4.57
N GLY A 13 12.28 5.64 -3.28
CA GLY A 13 11.25 6.11 -2.37
C GLY A 13 10.72 5.00 -1.46
N GLY A 14 10.82 5.23 -0.14
CA GLY A 14 10.41 4.31 0.91
C GLY A 14 9.06 4.66 1.56
N GLY A 15 8.15 5.27 0.81
CA GLY A 15 6.77 5.48 1.22
C GLY A 15 5.90 4.24 0.98
N VAL A 16 4.57 4.40 1.13
CA VAL A 16 3.62 3.29 0.95
C VAL A 16 3.69 2.72 -0.47
N GLY A 17 3.87 3.57 -1.48
CA GLY A 17 3.98 3.10 -2.87
C GLY A 17 5.19 2.22 -3.08
N GLY A 18 6.38 2.70 -2.68
CA GLY A 18 7.61 1.93 -2.81
C GLY A 18 7.60 0.64 -2.00
N ALA A 19 7.10 0.70 -0.77
CA ALA A 19 6.97 -0.47 0.09
C ALA A 19 6.01 -1.51 -0.52
N SER A 20 4.88 -1.06 -1.06
CA SER A 20 3.92 -1.94 -1.71
C SER A 20 4.50 -2.61 -2.96
N ILE A 21 5.22 -1.86 -3.78
CA ILE A 21 5.88 -2.43 -4.97
C ILE A 21 6.91 -3.48 -4.56
N ALA A 22 7.76 -3.19 -3.58
CA ALA A 22 8.74 -4.14 -3.08
C ALA A 22 8.07 -5.42 -2.57
N TYR A 23 7.04 -5.29 -1.76
CA TYR A 23 6.28 -6.42 -1.24
C TYR A 23 5.71 -7.28 -2.38
N HIS A 24 5.03 -6.66 -3.34
CA HIS A 24 4.38 -7.41 -4.42
C HIS A 24 5.40 -8.05 -5.37
N LEU A 25 6.53 -7.39 -5.65
CA LEU A 25 7.58 -8.00 -6.45
C LEU A 25 8.14 -9.26 -5.77
N THR A 26 8.36 -9.22 -4.46
CA THR A 26 8.84 -10.40 -3.74
C THR A 26 7.79 -11.51 -3.75
N GLN A 27 6.50 -11.19 -3.64
CA GLN A 27 5.42 -12.17 -3.75
C GLN A 27 5.36 -12.80 -5.15
N MET A 28 5.79 -12.07 -6.18
CA MET A 28 5.87 -12.58 -7.56
C MET A 28 7.16 -13.35 -7.84
N GLY A 29 8.00 -13.55 -6.84
CA GLY A 29 9.22 -14.33 -6.97
C GLY A 29 10.47 -13.54 -7.36
N TRP A 30 10.39 -12.21 -7.43
CA TRP A 30 11.56 -11.36 -7.68
C TRP A 30 12.49 -11.38 -6.47
N LYS A 31 13.78 -11.37 -6.73
CA LYS A 31 14.85 -11.35 -5.72
C LYS A 31 15.71 -10.12 -5.92
N ASP A 32 16.57 -9.85 -4.93
CA ASP A 32 17.53 -8.74 -5.01
C ASP A 32 16.86 -7.41 -5.32
N ILE A 33 15.81 -7.10 -4.55
CA ILE A 33 15.11 -5.82 -4.63
C ILE A 33 15.79 -4.84 -3.68
N VAL A 34 16.12 -3.66 -4.19
CA VAL A 34 16.74 -2.59 -3.40
C VAL A 34 15.79 -1.41 -3.33
N VAL A 35 15.49 -0.97 -2.12
CA VAL A 35 14.69 0.25 -1.88
C VAL A 35 15.64 1.34 -1.40
N ILE A 36 15.63 2.47 -2.07
CA ILE A 36 16.46 3.63 -1.73
C ILE A 36 15.54 4.74 -1.22
N GLU A 37 15.82 5.18 0.02
CA GLU A 37 15.09 6.28 0.65
C GLU A 37 16.12 7.31 1.13
N ARG A 38 15.90 8.59 0.76
CA ARG A 38 16.85 9.67 1.11
C ARG A 38 16.79 10.11 2.58
N HIS A 39 15.71 9.81 3.27
CA HIS A 39 15.51 10.15 4.68
C HIS A 39 15.14 8.90 5.47
N GLU A 40 13.99 8.90 6.12
CA GLU A 40 13.44 7.74 6.82
C GLU A 40 12.27 7.15 6.03
N LEU A 41 12.00 5.86 6.24
CA LEU A 41 10.83 5.22 5.66
C LEU A 41 9.57 5.98 6.08
N THR A 42 8.67 6.23 5.14
CA THR A 42 7.39 6.92 5.32
C THR A 42 7.48 8.41 5.73
N SER A 43 8.65 9.03 5.66
CA SER A 43 8.84 10.41 6.10
C SER A 43 8.22 11.46 5.16
N GLY A 44 7.88 11.09 3.93
CA GLY A 44 7.27 12.00 2.95
C GLY A 44 5.75 12.03 3.02
N SER A 45 5.10 11.92 1.83
CA SER A 45 3.63 11.99 1.71
C SER A 45 2.90 10.94 2.55
N THR A 46 3.48 9.77 2.74
CA THR A 46 2.87 8.70 3.54
C THR A 46 2.65 9.14 4.99
N PHE A 47 3.61 9.83 5.59
CA PHE A 47 3.47 10.36 6.95
C PHE A 47 2.34 11.39 7.05
N HIS A 48 2.11 12.15 5.99
CA HIS A 48 1.09 13.21 5.96
C HIS A 48 -0.29 12.72 5.51
N SER A 49 -0.47 11.41 5.24
CA SER A 49 -1.76 10.89 4.81
C SER A 49 -2.76 10.85 5.97
N ALA A 50 -4.06 10.99 5.62
CA ALA A 50 -5.13 10.89 6.61
C ALA A 50 -5.35 9.48 7.15
N GLY A 51 -4.78 8.48 6.50
CA GLY A 51 -4.92 7.08 6.92
C GLY A 51 -6.29 6.49 6.67
N LEU A 52 -7.10 7.08 5.78
CA LEU A 52 -8.42 6.59 5.44
C LEU A 52 -8.34 5.73 4.17
N VAL A 53 -8.77 4.48 4.28
CA VAL A 53 -8.76 3.54 3.17
C VAL A 53 -10.20 3.08 2.92
N GLY A 54 -10.82 3.65 1.89
CA GLY A 54 -12.19 3.31 1.50
C GLY A 54 -12.24 2.37 0.31
N GLN A 55 -13.38 1.71 0.10
CA GLN A 55 -13.56 0.79 -1.03
C GLN A 55 -14.35 1.41 -2.16
N LEU A 56 -15.46 2.05 -1.86
CA LEU A 56 -16.39 2.53 -2.88
C LEU A 56 -15.81 3.74 -3.63
N ARG A 57 -15.80 3.64 -4.94
CA ARG A 57 -15.37 4.70 -5.86
C ARG A 57 -16.40 4.88 -6.97
N THR A 58 -16.25 5.91 -7.77
CA THR A 58 -17.17 6.22 -8.86
C THR A 58 -17.10 5.23 -10.02
N SER A 59 -15.98 4.54 -10.21
CA SER A 59 -15.85 3.51 -11.23
C SER A 59 -15.71 2.13 -10.61
N SER A 60 -16.20 1.10 -11.33
CA SER A 60 -16.09 -0.28 -10.89
C SER A 60 -14.62 -0.74 -10.83
N SER A 61 -13.78 -0.29 -11.75
CA SER A 61 -12.36 -0.64 -11.78
C SER A 61 -11.63 -0.10 -10.56
N LEU A 62 -11.86 1.16 -10.20
CA LEU A 62 -11.27 1.75 -8.99
C LEU A 62 -11.79 1.07 -7.73
N THR A 63 -13.07 0.73 -7.67
CA THR A 63 -13.63 -0.01 -6.54
C THR A 63 -12.98 -1.38 -6.38
N LYS A 64 -12.73 -2.09 -7.46
CA LYS A 64 -12.01 -3.37 -7.43
C LYS A 64 -10.59 -3.22 -6.89
N MET A 65 -9.88 -2.18 -7.34
CA MET A 65 -8.53 -1.89 -6.84
C MET A 65 -8.55 -1.59 -5.34
N MET A 66 -9.50 -0.79 -4.89
CA MET A 66 -9.61 -0.44 -3.47
C MET A 66 -9.99 -1.66 -2.61
N ARG A 67 -10.82 -2.56 -3.13
CA ARG A 67 -11.11 -3.82 -2.45
C ARG A 67 -9.87 -4.68 -2.28
N TYR A 68 -9.04 -4.78 -3.30
CA TYR A 68 -7.77 -5.47 -3.19
C TYR A 68 -6.90 -4.88 -2.07
N SER A 69 -6.82 -3.56 -1.99
CA SER A 69 -6.05 -2.87 -0.96
C SER A 69 -6.59 -3.14 0.45
N THR A 70 -7.90 -3.08 0.64
CA THR A 70 -8.50 -3.35 1.96
C THR A 70 -8.33 -4.82 2.37
N ASP A 71 -8.46 -5.74 1.43
CA ASP A 71 -8.23 -7.16 1.70
C ASP A 71 -6.76 -7.41 2.09
N LEU A 72 -5.81 -6.73 1.45
CA LEU A 72 -4.41 -6.78 1.82
C LEU A 72 -4.18 -6.28 3.25
N TYR A 73 -4.75 -5.13 3.62
CA TYR A 73 -4.61 -4.60 4.98
C TYR A 73 -5.16 -5.55 6.04
N ARG A 74 -6.26 -6.24 5.76
CA ARG A 74 -6.83 -7.23 6.70
C ARG A 74 -5.90 -8.39 6.99
N ARG A 75 -5.11 -8.83 6.02
CA ARG A 75 -4.25 -10.01 6.15
C ARG A 75 -2.79 -9.70 6.47
N LEU A 76 -2.36 -8.43 6.42
CA LEU A 76 -0.95 -8.07 6.60
C LEU A 76 -0.38 -8.51 7.94
N LYS A 77 -1.15 -8.38 9.02
CA LYS A 77 -0.69 -8.81 10.35
C LYS A 77 -0.37 -10.31 10.38
N ASN A 78 -1.20 -11.13 9.78
CA ASN A 78 -1.00 -12.56 9.72
C ASN A 78 0.18 -12.94 8.81
N GLU A 79 0.37 -12.23 7.71
CA GLU A 79 1.44 -12.51 6.75
C GLU A 79 2.81 -12.01 7.23
N THR A 80 2.86 -10.87 7.91
CA THR A 80 4.12 -10.21 8.28
C THR A 80 4.44 -10.27 9.76
N GLY A 81 3.45 -10.54 10.62
CA GLY A 81 3.59 -10.46 12.07
C GLY A 81 3.54 -9.05 12.63
N VAL A 82 3.40 -8.04 11.78
CA VAL A 82 3.35 -6.63 12.18
C VAL A 82 1.94 -6.10 12.00
N ASP A 83 1.38 -5.48 13.03
CA ASP A 83 0.05 -4.88 12.98
C ASP A 83 0.12 -3.56 12.19
N PRO A 84 -0.59 -3.45 11.05
CA PRO A 84 -0.61 -2.20 10.28
C PRO A 84 -1.52 -1.12 10.89
N GLY A 85 -2.15 -1.37 12.02
CA GLY A 85 -3.10 -0.44 12.62
C GLY A 85 -4.43 -0.39 11.89
N TRP A 86 -4.81 -1.46 11.23
CA TRP A 86 -6.07 -1.54 10.48
C TRP A 86 -7.27 -1.65 11.42
N ASN A 87 -8.13 -0.63 11.39
CA ASN A 87 -9.40 -0.60 12.12
C ASN A 87 -10.55 -0.55 11.14
N GLU A 88 -11.34 -1.61 11.07
CA GLU A 88 -12.44 -1.74 10.13
C GLU A 88 -13.73 -1.20 10.75
N VAL A 89 -13.98 0.08 10.56
CA VAL A 89 -15.13 0.78 11.13
C VAL A 89 -16.25 1.00 10.12
N GLY A 90 -15.98 0.73 8.84
CA GLY A 90 -16.93 0.97 7.76
C GLY A 90 -17.08 2.44 7.40
N SER A 91 -17.90 2.69 6.39
CA SER A 91 -18.27 4.05 5.96
C SER A 91 -19.69 4.04 5.41
N LEU A 92 -20.33 5.19 5.45
CA LEU A 92 -21.69 5.35 4.94
C LEU A 92 -21.69 6.41 3.84
N ARG A 93 -22.27 6.06 2.71
CA ARG A 93 -22.48 6.99 1.60
C ARG A 93 -23.98 7.11 1.34
N ILE A 94 -24.48 8.34 1.38
CA ILE A 94 -25.90 8.61 1.18
C ILE A 94 -26.11 9.00 -0.28
N ALA A 95 -26.99 8.27 -0.97
CA ALA A 95 -27.45 8.65 -2.30
C ALA A 95 -28.69 9.55 -2.15
N SER A 96 -28.58 10.78 -2.65
CA SER A 96 -29.68 11.75 -2.62
C SER A 96 -30.52 11.76 -3.91
N SER A 97 -30.09 10.96 -4.90
CA SER A 97 -30.81 10.79 -6.18
C SER A 97 -30.43 9.47 -6.81
N ASP A 98 -31.22 9.01 -7.79
CA ASP A 98 -30.94 7.76 -8.53
C ASP A 98 -29.66 7.84 -9.40
N ALA A 99 -29.12 9.05 -9.59
CA ALA A 99 -27.89 9.27 -10.35
C ALA A 99 -26.61 9.00 -9.54
N ARG A 100 -26.72 8.65 -8.26
CA ARG A 100 -25.58 8.40 -7.36
C ARG A 100 -25.38 6.92 -7.06
#